data_bf27f1ad78d828fc8db6ed37a29cc875
#
_entry.id   bf27f1ad78d828fc8db6ed37a29cc875
#
_cell.length_a   1.000
_cell.length_b   1.000
_cell.length_c   1.000
_cell.angle_alpha   90.00
_cell.angle_beta   90.00
_cell.angle_gamma   90.00
#
_symmetry.space_group_name_H-M   'P 1'
#
loop_
_entity.id
_entity.type
_entity.pdbx_description
1 polymer ?
#
loop_
_entity_poly.entity_id
_entity_poly.type
_entity_poly.pdbx_seq_one_letter_code
_entity_poly.pdbx_strand_id
1 'polypeptide(L)'
;LLSGFVQVASAEVQLPMSAGASAQHRIALSVEANPRQRRPARSLSERAKAILSFYTSLIGDVPYESLTVAMVESELPGGHSPAHISMINEPRQASNLLWRRDPVFFADAPDFFLAHELAHQWWGQAVGWNNYHEQWLSEGFAQYFAALHARHAQGDDVFRGIMRQMRDWAMQQSD
;
A
#
# COMPACT_ATOMS: atom_id res chain seq x y z
N LEU A 1 -7.21 -5.10 -18.40
CA LEU A 1 -6.32 -4.08 -18.99
C LEU A 1 -7.09 -2.77 -19.10
N LEU A 2 -6.61 -1.73 -18.44
CA LEU A 2 -7.12 -0.38 -18.63
C LEU A 2 -6.71 0.11 -20.04
N SER A 3 -7.62 0.80 -20.73
CA SER A 3 -7.30 1.32 -22.07
C SER A 3 -6.07 2.24 -22.01
N GLY A 4 -5.07 1.98 -22.85
CA GLY A 4 -3.81 2.75 -22.88
C GLY A 4 -2.76 2.31 -21.85
N PHE A 5 -3.07 1.33 -21.00
CA PHE A 5 -2.13 0.71 -20.07
C PHE A 5 -1.55 -0.58 -20.64
N VAL A 6 -0.32 -0.86 -20.29
CA VAL A 6 0.35 -2.12 -20.60
C VAL A 6 0.98 -2.68 -19.34
N GLN A 7 1.09 -3.98 -19.26
CA GLN A 7 1.90 -4.60 -18.20
C GLN A 7 3.36 -4.24 -18.41
N VAL A 8 3.94 -3.57 -17.43
CA VAL A 8 5.32 -3.06 -17.49
C VAL A 8 6.27 -3.95 -16.69
N ALA A 9 5.78 -4.51 -15.60
CA ALA A 9 6.54 -5.38 -14.73
C ALA A 9 5.65 -6.48 -14.16
N SER A 10 6.26 -7.59 -13.78
CA SER A 10 5.64 -8.66 -13.00
C SER A 10 6.62 -9.17 -11.96
N ALA A 11 6.09 -9.61 -10.83
CA ALA A 11 6.85 -10.22 -9.75
C ALA A 11 6.01 -11.30 -9.08
N GLU A 12 6.66 -12.14 -8.30
CA GLU A 12 5.99 -13.14 -7.47
C GLU A 12 6.39 -12.89 -6.02
N VAL A 13 5.40 -12.87 -5.14
CA VAL A 13 5.57 -12.78 -3.69
C VAL A 13 5.16 -14.11 -3.11
N GLN A 14 6.07 -14.76 -2.39
CA GLN A 14 5.84 -16.06 -1.77
C GLN A 14 5.67 -15.89 -0.26
N LEU A 15 4.71 -16.62 0.30
CA LEU A 15 4.62 -16.76 1.75
C LEU A 15 5.81 -17.59 2.25
N PRO A 16 6.52 -17.15 3.31
CA PRO A 16 7.54 -17.98 3.95
C PRO A 16 6.92 -19.30 4.41
N MET A 17 7.46 -20.42 3.92
CA MET A 17 6.94 -21.76 4.25
C MET A 17 7.12 -22.05 5.74
N SER A 18 6.05 -22.26 6.46
CA SER A 18 6.10 -23.01 7.72
C SER A 18 6.22 -24.50 7.41
N ALA A 19 7.06 -25.20 8.15
CA ALA A 19 7.27 -26.64 7.96
C ALA A 19 5.93 -27.40 8.09
N GLY A 20 5.40 -27.93 6.98
CA GLY A 20 4.16 -28.70 6.94
C GLY A 20 3.03 -28.14 6.08
N ALA A 21 3.16 -26.97 5.48
CA ALA A 21 2.15 -26.42 4.58
C ALA A 21 2.24 -27.04 3.17
N SER A 22 1.16 -27.64 2.71
CA SER A 22 1.10 -28.34 1.40
C SER A 22 0.70 -27.42 0.23
N ALA A 23 0.41 -26.16 0.46
CA ALA A 23 0.06 -25.19 -0.59
C ALA A 23 1.02 -23.99 -0.55
N GLN A 24 1.62 -23.70 -1.70
CA GLN A 24 2.38 -22.46 -1.89
C GLN A 24 1.36 -21.31 -2.05
N HIS A 25 1.10 -20.58 -0.98
CA HIS A 25 0.38 -19.32 -1.07
C HIS A 25 1.33 -18.27 -1.69
N ARG A 26 0.92 -17.71 -2.81
CA ARG A 26 1.70 -16.72 -3.55
C ARG A 26 0.81 -15.62 -4.10
N ILE A 27 1.37 -14.44 -4.28
CA ILE A 27 0.72 -13.35 -5.01
C ILE A 27 1.45 -13.16 -6.34
N ALA A 28 0.74 -13.33 -7.44
CA ALA A 28 1.21 -12.92 -8.76
C ALA A 28 1.00 -11.41 -8.89
N LEU A 29 2.06 -10.63 -8.70
CA LEU A 29 2.04 -9.17 -8.80
C LEU A 29 2.23 -8.75 -10.25
N SER A 30 1.34 -7.93 -10.77
CA SER A 30 1.46 -7.23 -12.06
C SER A 30 1.46 -5.73 -11.86
N VAL A 31 2.30 -4.99 -12.58
CA VAL A 31 2.27 -3.54 -12.60
C VAL A 31 1.92 -3.05 -13.99
N GLU A 32 0.84 -2.31 -14.08
CA GLU A 32 0.32 -1.72 -15.32
C GLU A 32 0.50 -0.20 -15.30
N ALA A 33 0.95 0.34 -16.42
CA ALA A 33 1.17 1.77 -16.58
C ALA A 33 1.07 2.20 -18.05
N ASN A 34 1.00 3.50 -18.30
CA ASN A 34 1.23 4.04 -19.61
C ASN A 34 2.65 3.65 -20.09
N PRO A 35 2.85 3.26 -21.37
CA PRO A 35 4.17 2.84 -21.89
C PRO A 35 5.31 3.83 -21.65
N ARG A 36 5.02 5.14 -21.57
CA ARG A 36 6.01 6.18 -21.25
C ARG A 36 6.52 6.13 -19.81
N GLN A 37 5.78 5.49 -18.91
CA GLN A 37 6.08 5.39 -17.47
C GLN A 37 6.81 4.09 -17.08
N ARG A 38 7.44 3.40 -18.02
CA ARG A 38 8.08 2.10 -17.78
C ARG A 38 9.12 2.11 -16.65
N ARG A 39 9.92 3.17 -16.57
CA ARG A 39 10.98 3.25 -15.56
C ARG A 39 10.40 3.43 -14.14
N PRO A 40 9.55 4.42 -13.87
CA PRO A 40 8.91 4.54 -12.55
C PRO A 40 8.02 3.34 -12.22
N ALA A 41 7.33 2.72 -13.17
CA ALA A 41 6.52 1.53 -12.94
C ALA A 41 7.35 0.29 -12.51
N ARG A 42 8.57 0.13 -13.02
CA ARG A 42 9.48 -0.90 -12.53
C ARG A 42 9.92 -0.65 -11.08
N SER A 43 10.27 0.59 -10.76
CA SER A 43 10.59 0.97 -9.37
C SER A 43 9.40 0.75 -8.43
N LEU A 44 8.18 1.06 -8.88
CA LEU A 44 6.94 0.79 -8.15
C LEU A 44 6.75 -0.71 -7.90
N SER A 45 7.06 -1.56 -8.89
CA SER A 45 6.98 -3.02 -8.76
C SER A 45 7.90 -3.56 -7.66
N GLU A 46 9.14 -3.09 -7.60
CA GLU A 46 10.10 -3.54 -6.56
C GLU A 46 9.66 -3.10 -5.16
N ARG A 47 9.18 -1.86 -5.02
CA ARG A 47 8.64 -1.36 -3.74
C ARG A 47 7.40 -2.13 -3.31
N ALA A 48 6.44 -2.33 -4.23
CA ALA A 48 5.22 -3.10 -3.96
C ALA A 48 5.54 -4.55 -3.56
N LYS A 49 6.49 -5.20 -4.25
CA LYS A 49 6.94 -6.54 -3.90
C LYS A 49 7.50 -6.60 -2.47
N ALA A 50 8.36 -5.65 -2.09
CA ALA A 50 8.95 -5.59 -0.76
C ALA A 50 7.87 -5.43 0.34
N ILE A 51 6.91 -4.53 0.12
CA ILE A 51 5.79 -4.28 1.04
C ILE A 51 4.92 -5.54 1.17
N LEU A 52 4.51 -6.14 0.06
CA LEU A 52 3.69 -7.37 0.07
C LEU A 52 4.42 -8.52 0.75
N SER A 53 5.74 -8.68 0.52
CA SER A 53 6.54 -9.70 1.20
C SER A 53 6.56 -9.49 2.72
N PHE A 54 6.67 -8.25 3.16
CA PHE A 54 6.59 -7.91 4.57
C PHE A 54 5.21 -8.25 5.16
N TYR A 55 4.11 -7.85 4.49
CA TYR A 55 2.76 -8.12 4.97
C TYR A 55 2.43 -9.61 5.01
N THR A 56 2.77 -10.35 3.96
CA THR A 56 2.56 -11.81 3.94
C THR A 56 3.34 -12.51 5.05
N SER A 57 4.56 -12.07 5.32
CA SER A 57 5.36 -12.60 6.43
C SER A 57 4.80 -12.24 7.80
N LEU A 58 4.26 -11.02 7.96
CA LEU A 58 3.72 -10.54 9.23
C LEU A 58 2.37 -11.18 9.56
N ILE A 59 1.49 -11.30 8.56
CA ILE A 59 0.13 -11.81 8.72
C ILE A 59 0.10 -13.33 8.66
N GLY A 60 1.01 -13.94 7.91
CA GLY A 60 1.06 -15.39 7.72
C GLY A 60 0.06 -15.90 6.67
N ASP A 61 -0.49 -15.01 5.85
CA ASP A 61 -1.49 -15.33 4.82
C ASP A 61 -1.40 -14.38 3.62
N VAL A 62 -2.00 -14.78 2.50
CA VAL A 62 -2.21 -13.96 1.31
C VAL A 62 -3.72 -13.80 1.06
N PRO A 63 -4.22 -12.57 0.86
CA PRO A 63 -5.65 -12.36 0.69
C PRO A 63 -6.13 -12.84 -0.67
N TYR A 64 -5.27 -12.73 -1.69
CA TYR A 64 -5.58 -13.07 -3.08
C TYR A 64 -4.33 -13.61 -3.79
N GLU A 65 -4.55 -14.55 -4.74
CA GLU A 65 -3.46 -15.14 -5.53
C GLU A 65 -2.89 -14.19 -6.59
N SER A 66 -3.54 -13.07 -6.86
CA SER A 66 -3.10 -12.07 -7.84
C SER A 66 -3.42 -10.67 -7.40
N LEU A 67 -2.53 -9.73 -7.73
CA LEU A 67 -2.71 -8.30 -7.50
C LEU A 67 -2.14 -7.51 -8.69
N THR A 68 -2.94 -6.59 -9.21
CA THR A 68 -2.49 -5.60 -10.19
C THR A 68 -2.32 -4.25 -9.52
N VAL A 69 -1.14 -3.65 -9.65
CA VAL A 69 -0.92 -2.24 -9.29
C VAL A 69 -0.96 -1.42 -10.56
N ALA A 70 -1.96 -0.56 -10.68
CA ALA A 70 -2.12 0.35 -11.81
C ALA A 70 -1.56 1.73 -11.46
N MET A 71 -0.51 2.13 -12.17
CA MET A 71 0.08 3.45 -12.00
C MET A 71 -0.67 4.48 -12.85
N VAL A 72 -1.43 5.33 -12.19
CA VAL A 72 -2.28 6.36 -12.81
C VAL A 72 -1.54 7.69 -12.81
N GLU A 73 -1.49 8.34 -13.98
CA GLU A 73 -0.96 9.68 -14.11
C GLU A 73 -2.04 10.68 -13.67
N SER A 74 -1.85 11.29 -12.52
CA SER A 74 -2.76 12.30 -11.97
C SER A 74 -1.97 13.39 -11.25
N GLU A 75 -2.42 14.63 -11.40
CA GLU A 75 -1.88 15.76 -10.65
C GLU A 75 -2.37 15.78 -9.19
N LEU A 76 -3.47 15.08 -8.92
CA LEU A 76 -4.03 14.98 -7.57
C LEU A 76 -3.49 13.75 -6.85
N PRO A 77 -3.22 13.87 -5.55
CA PRO A 77 -2.93 12.72 -4.71
C PRO A 77 -4.13 11.78 -4.66
N GLY A 78 -3.88 10.52 -4.45
CA GLY A 78 -4.93 9.55 -4.22
C GLY A 78 -4.57 8.16 -4.68
N GLY A 79 -5.31 7.22 -4.14
CA GLY A 79 -5.29 5.82 -4.51
C GLY A 79 -6.68 5.24 -4.37
N HIS A 80 -6.86 4.06 -4.89
CA HIS A 80 -8.08 3.28 -4.72
C HIS A 80 -7.75 1.81 -4.87
N SER A 81 -8.04 1.03 -3.84
CA SER A 81 -7.57 -0.34 -3.73
C SER A 81 -8.72 -1.34 -3.54
N PRO A 82 -9.57 -1.56 -4.56
CA PRO A 82 -10.51 -2.67 -4.54
C PRO A 82 -9.76 -4.02 -4.58
N ALA A 83 -10.47 -5.11 -4.30
CA ALA A 83 -9.90 -6.46 -4.35
C ALA A 83 -9.17 -6.73 -5.67
N HIS A 84 -7.98 -7.32 -5.61
CA HIS A 84 -7.12 -7.67 -6.74
C HIS A 84 -6.50 -6.50 -7.51
N ILE A 85 -6.80 -5.24 -7.19
CA ILE A 85 -6.22 -4.09 -7.88
C ILE A 85 -5.97 -2.93 -6.92
N SER A 86 -4.81 -2.28 -7.05
CA SER A 86 -4.52 -1.00 -6.40
C SER A 86 -4.16 0.03 -7.45
N MET A 87 -4.94 1.09 -7.53
CA MET A 87 -4.67 2.23 -8.42
C MET A 87 -3.89 3.27 -7.62
N ILE A 88 -2.70 3.62 -8.10
CA ILE A 88 -1.77 4.53 -7.43
C ILE A 88 -1.48 5.73 -8.32
N ASN A 89 -1.67 6.92 -7.82
CA ASN A 89 -1.28 8.13 -8.52
C ASN A 89 0.23 8.32 -8.44
N GLU A 90 0.91 8.19 -9.59
CA GLU A 90 2.36 8.36 -9.76
C GLU A 90 2.64 9.01 -11.14
N PRO A 91 3.68 9.83 -11.31
CA PRO A 91 4.52 10.35 -10.24
C PRO A 91 3.72 11.29 -9.35
N ARG A 92 4.00 11.25 -8.07
CA ARG A 92 3.45 12.25 -7.15
C ARG A 92 3.96 13.61 -7.60
N GLN A 93 3.11 14.43 -8.15
CA GLN A 93 3.47 15.83 -8.32
C GLN A 93 3.53 16.41 -6.92
N ALA A 94 4.74 16.66 -6.48
CA ALA A 94 5.01 17.20 -5.17
C ALA A 94 4.61 18.67 -5.07
N SER A 95 3.34 18.96 -5.17
CA SER A 95 2.84 20.13 -4.47
C SER A 95 2.89 19.77 -2.98
N ASN A 96 4.02 20.04 -2.34
CA ASN A 96 4.20 19.87 -0.91
C ASN A 96 3.06 20.52 -0.07
N LEU A 97 2.31 21.42 -0.66
CA LEU A 97 1.18 22.08 -0.01
C LEU A 97 -0.07 21.20 0.08
N LEU A 98 -0.35 20.40 -0.95
CA LEU A 98 -1.51 19.49 -0.96
C LEU A 98 -1.30 18.28 -0.06
N TRP A 99 -0.05 17.77 0.01
CA TRP A 99 0.28 16.59 0.79
C TRP A 99 0.53 16.83 2.28
N ARG A 100 0.87 18.04 2.70
CA ARG A 100 1.22 18.34 4.10
C ARG A 100 0.13 18.04 5.12
N ARG A 101 -1.11 17.95 4.69
CA ARG A 101 -2.27 17.64 5.56
C ARG A 101 -2.90 16.28 5.26
N ASP A 102 -2.31 15.53 4.34
CA ASP A 102 -2.80 14.20 4.00
C ASP A 102 -2.33 13.20 5.06
N PRO A 103 -3.23 12.43 5.69
CA PRO A 103 -2.88 11.48 6.76
C PRO A 103 -2.01 10.31 6.28
N VAL A 104 -1.81 10.15 4.98
CA VAL A 104 -0.90 9.14 4.40
C VAL A 104 0.44 9.72 3.95
N PHE A 105 0.68 11.01 4.17
CA PHE A 105 1.94 11.66 3.81
C PHE A 105 2.87 11.81 5.01
N PHE A 106 3.99 11.09 4.95
CA PHE A 106 5.09 11.19 5.90
C PHE A 106 6.39 11.43 5.15
N ALA A 107 7.04 12.58 5.40
CA ALA A 107 8.26 12.98 4.68
C ALA A 107 9.39 11.95 4.82
N ASP A 108 9.50 11.35 6.01
CA ASP A 108 10.53 10.36 6.35
C ASP A 108 10.13 8.92 5.99
N ALA A 109 8.96 8.72 5.39
CA ALA A 109 8.48 7.41 4.99
C ALA A 109 7.86 7.46 3.57
N PRO A 110 8.68 7.55 2.51
CA PRO A 110 8.21 7.78 1.14
C PRO A 110 7.30 6.69 0.59
N ASP A 111 7.40 5.46 1.11
CA ASP A 111 6.56 4.34 0.69
C ASP A 111 5.29 4.19 1.53
N PHE A 112 5.04 5.11 2.47
CA PHE A 112 3.90 5.00 3.39
C PHE A 112 2.57 4.92 2.65
N PHE A 113 2.34 5.79 1.68
CA PHE A 113 1.12 5.80 0.88
C PHE A 113 0.93 4.49 0.09
N LEU A 114 1.99 4.02 -0.59
CA LEU A 114 1.94 2.73 -1.30
C LEU A 114 1.65 1.58 -0.33
N ALA A 115 2.29 1.58 0.82
CA ALA A 115 2.08 0.56 1.85
C ALA A 115 0.64 0.58 2.40
N HIS A 116 0.06 1.78 2.61
CA HIS A 116 -1.33 1.96 2.99
C HIS A 116 -2.29 1.35 1.96
N GLU A 117 -2.13 1.72 0.69
CA GLU A 117 -2.99 1.21 -0.39
C GLU A 117 -2.89 -0.32 -0.55
N LEU A 118 -1.68 -0.87 -0.43
CA LEU A 118 -1.51 -2.32 -0.50
C LEU A 118 -2.07 -3.06 0.73
N ALA A 119 -2.08 -2.43 1.90
CA ALA A 119 -2.68 -3.00 3.11
C ALA A 119 -4.19 -3.18 2.97
N HIS A 120 -4.86 -2.38 2.14
CA HIS A 120 -6.28 -2.52 1.86
C HIS A 120 -6.66 -3.86 1.23
N GLN A 121 -5.72 -4.59 0.62
CA GLN A 121 -6.01 -5.94 0.13
C GLN A 121 -6.40 -6.90 1.27
N TRP A 122 -5.88 -6.69 2.47
CA TRP A 122 -6.31 -7.37 3.70
C TRP A 122 -7.44 -6.61 4.39
N TRP A 123 -7.22 -5.34 4.69
CA TRP A 123 -8.08 -4.50 5.52
C TRP A 123 -9.01 -3.64 4.66
N GLY A 124 -10.27 -4.02 4.59
CA GLY A 124 -11.29 -3.41 3.75
C GLY A 124 -11.74 -4.30 2.60
N GLN A 125 -10.88 -5.23 2.13
CA GLN A 125 -11.23 -6.16 1.06
C GLN A 125 -11.40 -7.60 1.58
N ALA A 126 -10.34 -8.29 1.98
CA ALA A 126 -10.45 -9.64 2.53
C ALA A 126 -11.16 -9.65 3.90
N VAL A 127 -10.88 -8.65 4.73
CA VAL A 127 -11.60 -8.39 5.98
C VAL A 127 -12.32 -7.06 5.84
N GLY A 128 -13.59 -7.10 5.50
CA GLY A 128 -14.43 -5.93 5.32
C GLY A 128 -15.10 -5.48 6.62
N TRP A 129 -15.84 -4.39 6.55
CA TRP A 129 -16.73 -3.89 7.61
C TRP A 129 -18.17 -4.34 7.38
N ASN A 130 -18.94 -4.41 8.45
CA ASN A 130 -20.36 -4.78 8.37
C ASN A 130 -21.26 -3.63 7.89
N ASN A 131 -20.87 -2.39 8.18
CA ASN A 131 -21.58 -1.19 7.75
C ASN A 131 -20.62 0.00 7.61
N TYR A 132 -21.09 1.08 6.98
CA TYR A 132 -20.27 2.26 6.69
C TYR A 132 -19.68 2.94 7.94
N HIS A 133 -20.31 2.87 9.09
CA HIS A 133 -19.78 3.45 10.33
C HIS A 133 -18.52 2.73 10.83
N GLU A 134 -18.25 1.53 10.32
CA GLU A 134 -17.07 0.74 10.66
C GLU A 134 -15.92 0.90 9.66
N GLN A 135 -16.06 1.77 8.66
CA GLN A 135 -15.03 2.03 7.64
C GLN A 135 -13.68 2.43 8.26
N TRP A 136 -13.70 3.08 9.44
CA TRP A 136 -12.49 3.42 10.18
C TRP A 136 -11.61 2.21 10.52
N LEU A 137 -12.19 1.00 10.58
CA LEU A 137 -11.40 -0.23 10.80
C LEU A 137 -10.45 -0.47 9.63
N SER A 138 -10.94 -0.40 8.38
CA SER A 138 -10.07 -0.62 7.22
C SER A 138 -9.01 0.47 7.11
N GLU A 139 -9.39 1.73 7.24
CA GLU A 139 -8.47 2.85 7.16
C GLU A 139 -7.47 2.86 8.30
N GLY A 140 -7.92 2.63 9.53
CA GLY A 140 -7.06 2.58 10.72
C GLY A 140 -6.06 1.42 10.66
N PHE A 141 -6.49 0.24 10.22
CA PHE A 141 -5.56 -0.88 10.04
C PHE A 141 -4.61 -0.64 8.88
N ALA A 142 -5.05 -0.11 7.74
CA ALA A 142 -4.18 0.22 6.62
C ALA A 142 -3.10 1.24 7.04
N GLN A 143 -3.49 2.28 7.79
CA GLN A 143 -2.55 3.24 8.37
C GLN A 143 -1.53 2.59 9.32
N TYR A 144 -2.01 1.72 10.21
CA TYR A 144 -1.14 1.06 11.18
C TYR A 144 -0.16 0.09 10.50
N PHE A 145 -0.63 -0.68 9.52
CA PHE A 145 0.22 -1.60 8.76
C PHE A 145 1.27 -0.86 7.92
N ALA A 146 0.91 0.30 7.34
CA ALA A 146 1.88 1.17 6.68
C ALA A 146 2.95 1.69 7.66
N ALA A 147 2.56 2.04 8.90
CA ALA A 147 3.51 2.41 9.94
C ALA A 147 4.42 1.24 10.35
N LEU A 148 3.89 0.02 10.45
CA LEU A 148 4.70 -1.19 10.71
C LEU A 148 5.69 -1.47 9.58
N HIS A 149 5.29 -1.26 8.32
CA HIS A 149 6.21 -1.36 7.18
C HIS A 149 7.32 -0.30 7.27
N ALA A 150 6.98 0.96 7.58
CA ALA A 150 7.97 2.02 7.77
C ALA A 150 8.95 1.66 8.91
N ARG A 151 8.47 1.08 10.01
CA ARG A 151 9.31 0.55 11.09
C ARG A 151 10.27 -0.53 10.59
N HIS A 152 9.78 -1.48 9.81
CA HIS A 152 10.58 -2.57 9.25
C HIS A 152 11.68 -2.06 8.31
N ALA A 153 11.34 -1.09 7.45
CA ALA A 153 12.24 -0.56 6.43
C ALA A 153 13.25 0.47 6.97
N GLN A 154 12.87 1.26 7.99
CA GLN A 154 13.59 2.47 8.41
C GLN A 154 13.85 2.55 9.92
N GLY A 155 13.25 1.65 10.71
CA GLY A 155 13.51 1.53 12.14
C GLY A 155 12.50 2.23 13.06
N ASP A 156 12.74 2.08 14.37
CA ASP A 156 11.82 2.50 15.42
C ASP A 156 11.65 4.02 15.53
N ASP A 157 12.64 4.81 15.16
CA ASP A 157 12.55 6.28 15.26
C ASP A 157 11.54 6.84 14.26
N VAL A 158 11.54 6.33 13.03
CA VAL A 158 10.57 6.71 12.00
C VAL A 158 9.17 6.28 12.44
N PHE A 159 9.01 5.05 12.93
CA PHE A 159 7.73 4.58 13.48
C PHE A 159 7.20 5.48 14.59
N ARG A 160 8.04 5.82 15.57
CA ARG A 160 7.64 6.73 16.67
C ARG A 160 7.27 8.13 16.16
N GLY A 161 7.94 8.62 15.12
CA GLY A 161 7.61 9.88 14.47
C GLY A 161 6.23 9.85 13.84
N ILE A 162 5.94 8.80 13.06
CA ILE A 162 4.64 8.56 12.43
C ILE A 162 3.52 8.50 13.49
N MET A 163 3.69 7.68 14.51
CA MET A 163 2.67 7.50 15.57
C MET A 163 2.39 8.81 16.34
N ARG A 164 3.41 9.62 16.60
CA ARG A 164 3.22 10.96 17.20
C ARG A 164 2.42 11.88 16.29
N GLN A 165 2.74 11.92 15.01
CA GLN A 165 2.02 12.77 14.03
C GLN A 165 0.56 12.34 13.90
N MET A 166 0.26 11.04 13.82
CA MET A 166 -1.11 10.51 13.81
C MET A 166 -1.88 10.91 15.07
N ARG A 167 -1.27 10.75 16.24
CA ARG A 167 -1.89 11.17 17.50
C ARG A 167 -2.21 12.66 17.51
N ASP A 168 -1.27 13.49 17.07
CA ASP A 168 -1.44 14.94 17.09
C ASP A 168 -2.56 15.36 16.12
N TRP A 169 -2.72 14.70 14.99
CA TRP A 169 -3.87 14.91 14.10
C TRP A 169 -5.20 14.50 14.74
N ALA A 170 -5.26 13.34 15.38
CA ALA A 170 -6.47 12.88 16.06
C ALA A 170 -6.90 13.85 17.16
N MET A 171 -5.96 14.40 17.93
CA MET A 171 -6.25 15.38 18.98
C MET A 171 -6.74 16.72 18.43
N GLN A 172 -6.21 17.17 17.29
CA GLN A 172 -6.63 18.44 16.66
C GLN A 172 -8.03 18.39 16.03
N GLN A 173 -8.55 17.21 15.73
CA GLN A 173 -9.90 17.03 15.16
C GLN A 173 -10.97 16.79 16.23
N SER A 174 -10.59 16.70 17.48
CA SER A 174 -11.50 16.42 18.61
C SER A 174 -12.02 17.69 19.31
N ASP A 175 -11.56 18.87 18.87
CA ASP A 175 -12.02 20.20 19.30
C ASP A 175 -12.97 20.81 18.25
#